data_36d1bfae6b73dd35e24d041cf53f735a
#
_entry.id   36d1bfae6b73dd35e24d041cf53f735a
#
_cell.length_a   1.000
_cell.length_b   1.000
_cell.length_c   1.000
_cell.angle_alpha   90.00
_cell.angle_beta   90.00
_cell.angle_gamma   90.00
#
_symmetry.space_group_name_H-M   'P 1'
#
loop_
_entity.id
_entity.type
_entity.pdbx_description
1 polymer ?
#
loop_
_entity_poly.entity_id
_entity_poly.type
_entity_poly.pdbx_seq_one_letter_code
_entity_poly.pdbx_strand_id
1 'polypeptide(L)'
;MFIEVVKSKIHRVTVTEANLNYIGSITIDKDLLDAANLIANEKVSIVNNNNGERFETYIIKGERGSGVVCLNGAAARKAQPGDIIIVMSYAMMDFEEAKTFKPSVVFPDTATNKLI
;
A
#
# COMPACT_ATOMS: atom_id res chain seq x y z
N MET A 1 8.19 3.56 26.74
CA MET A 1 7.19 4.31 25.97
C MET A 1 7.12 3.75 24.58
N PHE A 2 5.94 3.37 24.14
CA PHE A 2 5.75 2.87 22.79
C PHE A 2 5.23 3.97 21.88
N ILE A 3 5.76 4.02 20.67
CA ILE A 3 5.30 4.96 19.64
C ILE A 3 4.99 4.19 18.36
N GLU A 4 4.21 4.80 17.50
CA GLU A 4 3.87 4.25 16.20
C GLU A 4 4.78 4.87 15.16
N VAL A 5 5.45 4.02 14.36
CA VAL A 5 6.38 4.47 13.33
C VAL A 5 6.07 3.80 12.01
N VAL A 6 6.47 4.41 10.92
CA VAL A 6 6.32 3.80 9.60
C VAL A 6 7.16 2.52 9.54
N LYS A 7 6.49 1.40 9.23
CA LYS A 7 7.14 0.11 9.03
C LYS A 7 7.44 -0.13 7.54
N SER A 8 6.47 0.18 6.68
CA SER A 8 6.53 -0.11 5.25
C SER A 8 5.89 1.01 4.46
N LYS A 9 6.43 1.25 3.26
CA LYS A 9 5.87 2.26 2.37
C LYS A 9 6.14 1.87 0.92
N ILE A 10 5.07 1.84 0.11
CA ILE A 10 5.18 1.75 -1.34
C ILE A 10 4.89 3.15 -1.85
N HIS A 11 5.92 3.83 -2.34
CA HIS A 11 5.81 5.23 -2.70
C HIS A 11 5.47 5.39 -4.18
N ARG A 12 4.21 5.76 -4.45
CA ARG A 12 3.71 6.12 -5.79
C ARG A 12 3.58 4.91 -6.72
N VAL A 13 2.48 4.20 -6.58
CA VAL A 13 2.04 3.17 -7.55
C VAL A 13 0.79 3.67 -8.23
N THR A 14 0.54 3.15 -9.43
CA THR A 14 -0.65 3.50 -10.21
C THR A 14 -1.77 2.50 -9.96
N VAL A 15 -2.96 3.00 -9.65
CA VAL A 15 -4.15 2.16 -9.51
C VAL A 15 -4.47 1.56 -10.88
N THR A 16 -4.54 0.23 -10.95
CA THR A 16 -4.82 -0.48 -12.20
C THR A 16 -6.29 -0.80 -12.35
N GLU A 17 -7.02 -0.95 -11.23
CA GLU A 17 -8.42 -1.37 -11.25
C GLU A 17 -9.12 -0.86 -9.98
N ALA A 18 -10.43 -0.63 -10.09
CA ALA A 18 -11.27 -0.28 -8.95
C ALA A 18 -12.55 -1.09 -9.06
N ASN A 19 -12.77 -2.03 -8.13
CA ASN A 19 -13.88 -2.98 -8.17
C ASN A 19 -14.82 -2.74 -6.98
N LEU A 20 -15.87 -1.98 -7.21
CA LEU A 20 -16.84 -1.61 -6.18
C LEU A 20 -17.58 -2.82 -5.59
N ASN A 21 -17.74 -3.88 -6.36
CA ASN A 21 -18.55 -5.03 -6.00
C ASN A 21 -17.75 -6.18 -5.38
N TYR A 22 -16.50 -5.94 -4.99
CA TYR A 22 -15.66 -6.93 -4.34
C TYR A 22 -15.54 -6.62 -2.84
N ILE A 23 -14.94 -7.54 -2.08
CA ILE A 23 -14.72 -7.37 -0.64
C ILE A 23 -13.74 -6.21 -0.42
N GLY A 24 -14.12 -5.26 0.43
CA GLY A 24 -13.32 -4.05 0.68
C GLY A 24 -11.90 -4.37 1.08
N SER A 25 -10.91 -3.88 0.29
CA SER A 25 -9.50 -4.21 0.45
C SER A 25 -8.67 -3.52 -0.63
N ILE A 26 -7.35 -3.73 -0.59
CA ILE A 26 -6.49 -3.36 -1.71
C ILE A 26 -5.68 -4.59 -2.13
N THR A 27 -5.80 -4.97 -3.42
CA THR A 27 -5.02 -6.05 -3.99
C THR A 27 -3.72 -5.48 -4.55
N ILE A 28 -2.58 -6.00 -4.11
CA ILE A 28 -1.26 -5.49 -4.51
C ILE A 28 -0.40 -6.66 -4.99
N ASP A 29 0.30 -6.45 -6.10
CA ASP A 29 1.28 -7.39 -6.65
C ASP A 29 2.19 -7.92 -5.54
N LYS A 30 2.32 -9.25 -5.46
CA LYS A 30 3.12 -9.92 -4.43
C LYS A 30 4.59 -9.47 -4.43
N ASP A 31 5.15 -9.12 -5.58
CA ASP A 31 6.52 -8.63 -5.65
C ASP A 31 6.69 -7.33 -4.88
N LEU A 32 5.71 -6.43 -4.99
CA LEU A 32 5.73 -5.18 -4.22
C LEU A 32 5.57 -5.43 -2.73
N LEU A 33 4.69 -6.37 -2.37
CA LEU A 33 4.48 -6.72 -0.97
C LEU A 33 5.75 -7.27 -0.34
N ASP A 34 6.43 -8.18 -1.04
CA ASP A 34 7.68 -8.76 -0.53
C ASP A 34 8.76 -7.69 -0.36
N ALA A 35 8.91 -6.83 -1.36
CA ALA A 35 9.92 -5.77 -1.32
C ALA A 35 9.67 -4.77 -0.19
N ALA A 36 8.41 -4.49 0.10
CA ALA A 36 8.02 -3.53 1.14
C ALA A 36 7.81 -4.18 2.51
N ASN A 37 8.03 -5.49 2.63
CA ASN A 37 7.81 -6.24 3.88
C ASN A 37 6.37 -6.11 4.37
N LEU A 38 5.43 -6.29 3.45
CA LEU A 38 3.99 -6.29 3.71
C LEU A 38 3.42 -7.69 3.47
N ILE A 39 2.38 -8.04 4.20
CA ILE A 39 1.73 -9.34 4.06
C ILE A 39 0.22 -9.18 3.86
N ALA A 40 -0.42 -10.22 3.33
CA ALA A 40 -1.87 -10.27 3.22
C ALA A 40 -2.52 -10.09 4.59
N ASN A 41 -3.66 -9.41 4.62
CA ASN A 41 -4.44 -9.08 5.81
C ASN A 41 -3.84 -7.96 6.68
N GLU A 42 -2.69 -7.45 6.33
CA GLU A 42 -2.08 -6.34 7.07
C GLU A 42 -2.87 -5.06 6.78
N LYS A 43 -3.16 -4.29 7.82
CA LYS A 43 -3.81 -2.99 7.69
C LYS A 43 -2.85 -1.99 7.09
N VAL A 44 -3.33 -1.20 6.13
CA VAL A 44 -2.54 -0.15 5.50
C VAL A 44 -3.34 1.14 5.41
N SER A 45 -2.60 2.25 5.41
CA SER A 45 -3.12 3.58 5.13
C SER A 45 -2.79 3.93 3.69
N ILE A 46 -3.79 4.41 2.97
CA ILE A 46 -3.65 4.80 1.56
C ILE A 46 -3.82 6.31 1.47
N VAL A 47 -2.93 6.96 0.73
CA VAL A 47 -3.12 8.35 0.34
C VAL A 47 -3.11 8.43 -1.17
N ASN A 48 -4.09 9.18 -1.71
CA ASN A 48 -4.27 9.33 -3.16
C ASN A 48 -3.74 10.70 -3.57
N ASN A 49 -2.68 10.72 -4.37
CA ASN A 49 -2.04 11.96 -4.79
C ASN A 49 -2.91 12.80 -5.72
N ASN A 50 -3.87 12.19 -6.41
CA ASN A 50 -4.69 12.87 -7.39
C ASN A 50 -5.88 13.62 -6.79
N ASN A 51 -6.48 13.08 -5.73
CA ASN A 51 -7.68 13.68 -5.11
C ASN A 51 -7.52 14.05 -3.65
N GLY A 52 -6.38 13.74 -3.04
CA GLY A 52 -6.11 14.06 -1.64
C GLY A 52 -6.80 13.17 -0.63
N GLU A 53 -7.52 12.14 -1.07
CA GLU A 53 -8.19 11.23 -0.16
C GLU A 53 -7.20 10.42 0.66
N ARG A 54 -7.56 10.17 1.93
CA ARG A 54 -6.80 9.34 2.85
C ARG A 54 -7.75 8.35 3.48
N PHE A 55 -7.42 7.06 3.43
CA PHE A 55 -8.30 6.02 3.97
C PHE A 55 -7.48 4.81 4.38
N GLU A 56 -8.11 3.93 5.15
CA GLU A 56 -7.48 2.70 5.62
C GLU A 56 -8.22 1.49 5.07
N THR A 57 -7.46 0.44 4.80
CA THR A 57 -7.99 -0.84 4.38
C THR A 57 -6.99 -1.93 4.72
N TYR A 58 -7.14 -3.14 4.17
CA TYR A 58 -6.19 -4.22 4.37
C TYR A 58 -5.80 -4.84 3.04
N ILE A 59 -4.70 -5.59 3.05
CA ILE A 59 -4.07 -6.11 1.84
C ILE A 59 -4.64 -7.46 1.45
N ILE A 60 -4.91 -7.62 0.15
CA ILE A 60 -5.09 -8.92 -0.51
C ILE A 60 -3.88 -9.12 -1.42
N LYS A 61 -3.30 -10.31 -1.37
CA LYS A 61 -2.17 -10.67 -2.20
C LYS A 61 -2.59 -10.80 -3.66
N GLY A 62 -1.96 -10.01 -4.54
CA GLY A 62 -2.15 -10.05 -5.97
C GLY A 62 -1.15 -10.96 -6.65
N GLU A 63 -1.42 -11.31 -7.90
CA GLU A 63 -0.54 -12.17 -8.67
C GLU A 63 0.84 -11.56 -8.82
N ARG A 64 1.87 -12.36 -8.57
CA ARG A 64 3.27 -11.95 -8.65
C ARG A 64 3.62 -11.53 -10.07
N GLY A 65 4.20 -10.34 -10.20
CA GLY A 65 4.64 -9.83 -11.49
C GLY A 65 3.54 -9.22 -12.34
N SER A 66 2.31 -9.14 -11.82
CA SER A 66 1.16 -8.61 -12.56
C SER A 66 1.13 -7.07 -12.63
N GLY A 67 1.77 -6.41 -11.68
CA GLY A 67 1.66 -4.97 -11.55
C GLY A 67 0.32 -4.52 -10.99
N VAL A 68 -0.50 -5.44 -10.46
CA VAL A 68 -1.85 -5.11 -10.01
C VAL A 68 -1.82 -4.23 -8.76
N VAL A 69 -2.64 -3.18 -8.79
CA VAL A 69 -3.00 -2.36 -7.63
C VAL A 69 -4.48 -2.06 -7.79
N CYS A 70 -5.31 -2.84 -7.10
CA CYS A 70 -6.76 -2.77 -7.26
C CYS A 70 -7.43 -2.37 -5.95
N LEU A 71 -8.24 -1.31 -5.98
CA LEU A 71 -9.05 -0.90 -4.84
C LEU A 71 -10.39 -1.63 -4.93
N ASN A 72 -10.75 -2.33 -3.86
CA ASN A 72 -11.93 -3.18 -3.80
C ASN A 72 -12.97 -2.64 -2.83
N GLY A 73 -14.26 -2.86 -3.16
CA GLY A 73 -15.37 -2.47 -2.30
C GLY A 73 -15.49 -0.96 -2.16
N ALA A 74 -15.83 -0.48 -0.97
CA ALA A 74 -16.01 0.95 -0.72
C ALA A 74 -14.77 1.78 -1.02
N ALA A 75 -13.57 1.20 -0.88
CA ALA A 75 -12.32 1.89 -1.20
C ALA A 75 -12.26 2.28 -2.69
N ALA A 76 -12.97 1.57 -3.56
CA ALA A 76 -13.04 1.90 -4.98
C ALA A 76 -13.71 3.24 -5.26
N ARG A 77 -14.40 3.81 -4.26
CA ARG A 77 -14.97 5.17 -4.38
C ARG A 77 -13.92 6.26 -4.19
N LYS A 78 -12.78 5.92 -3.60
CA LYS A 78 -11.74 6.90 -3.23
C LYS A 78 -10.57 6.92 -4.19
N ALA A 79 -10.54 6.03 -5.15
CA ALA A 79 -9.48 5.96 -6.14
C ALA A 79 -10.02 5.35 -7.42
N GLN A 80 -9.52 5.80 -8.56
CA GLN A 80 -9.90 5.28 -9.86
C GLN A 80 -8.66 4.86 -10.63
N PRO A 81 -8.79 3.99 -11.64
CA PRO A 81 -7.65 3.60 -12.45
C PRO A 81 -6.90 4.80 -12.99
N GLY A 82 -5.57 4.75 -12.91
CA GLY A 82 -4.70 5.84 -13.30
C GLY A 82 -4.27 6.76 -12.17
N ASP A 83 -4.96 6.73 -11.03
CA ASP A 83 -4.55 7.53 -9.87
C ASP A 83 -3.23 7.03 -9.32
N ILE A 84 -2.42 7.94 -8.80
CA ILE A 84 -1.17 7.62 -8.12
C ILE A 84 -1.42 7.61 -6.62
N ILE A 85 -1.10 6.50 -5.96
CA ILE A 85 -1.32 6.34 -4.53
C ILE A 85 -0.02 5.97 -3.82
N ILE A 86 -0.03 6.17 -2.50
CA ILE A 86 1.04 5.76 -1.60
C ILE A 86 0.42 4.83 -0.57
N VAL A 87 1.05 3.69 -0.33
CA VAL A 87 0.58 2.68 0.61
C VAL A 87 1.56 2.62 1.78
N MET A 88 1.06 2.76 3.00
CA MET A 88 1.90 2.77 4.20
C MET A 88 1.34 1.83 5.25
N SER A 89 2.24 1.21 6.02
CA SER A 89 1.86 0.53 7.25
C SER A 89 2.72 1.02 8.40
N TYR A 90 2.23 0.82 9.61
CA TYR A 90 2.85 1.32 10.83
C TYR A 90 3.02 0.18 11.81
N ALA A 91 4.00 0.30 12.69
CA ALA A 91 4.23 -0.67 13.75
C ALA A 91 4.45 0.07 15.08
N MET A 92 3.96 -0.54 16.14
CA MET A 92 4.20 -0.07 17.51
C MET A 92 5.52 -0.63 17.99
N MET A 93 6.38 0.21 18.51
CA MET A 93 7.62 -0.26 19.12
C MET A 93 8.10 0.70 20.18
N ASP A 94 8.99 0.21 21.05
CA ASP A 94 9.60 1.02 22.06
C ASP A 94 10.37 2.19 21.45
N PHE A 95 10.31 3.35 22.11
CA PHE A 95 10.93 4.58 21.59
C PHE A 95 12.41 4.41 21.29
N GLU A 96 13.15 3.70 22.14
CA GLU A 96 14.61 3.50 21.89
C GLU A 96 14.84 2.59 20.69
N GLU A 97 14.04 1.55 20.52
CA GLU A 97 14.09 0.67 19.35
C GLU A 97 13.78 1.45 18.08
N ALA A 98 12.79 2.34 18.15
CA ALA A 98 12.33 3.12 17.00
C ALA A 98 13.43 4.04 16.44
N LYS A 99 14.35 4.51 17.30
CA LYS A 99 15.41 5.42 16.87
C LYS A 99 16.33 4.82 15.81
N THR A 100 16.50 3.50 15.80
CA THR A 100 17.38 2.80 14.88
C THR A 100 16.65 1.91 13.90
N PHE A 101 15.32 1.82 14.00
CA PHE A 101 14.51 1.02 13.09
C PHE A 101 14.52 1.64 11.68
N LYS A 102 14.73 0.80 10.67
CA LYS A 102 14.71 1.25 9.27
C LYS A 102 13.47 0.70 8.57
N PRO A 103 12.54 1.56 8.17
CA PRO A 103 11.36 1.11 7.43
C PRO A 103 11.73 0.57 6.06
N SER A 104 10.89 -0.34 5.55
CA SER A 104 11.03 -0.88 4.20
C SER A 104 10.28 0.05 3.25
N VAL A 105 11.02 0.84 2.46
CA VAL A 105 10.43 1.80 1.53
C VAL A 105 10.84 1.43 0.12
N VAL A 106 9.85 1.29 -0.78
CA VAL A 106 10.11 0.99 -2.18
C VAL A 106 9.55 2.10 -3.08
N PHE A 107 10.25 2.34 -4.19
CA PHE A 107 9.89 3.35 -5.18
C PHE A 107 9.73 2.66 -6.53
N PRO A 108 8.53 2.10 -6.82
CA PRO A 108 8.31 1.40 -8.08
C PRO A 108 8.29 2.34 -9.27
N ASP A 109 8.43 1.77 -10.46
CA ASP A 109 8.16 2.48 -11.70
C ASP A 109 6.64 2.70 -11.79
N THR A 110 6.19 3.95 -11.83
CA THR A 110 4.76 4.25 -11.85
C THR A 110 4.08 3.80 -13.14
N ALA A 111 4.80 3.66 -14.24
CA ALA A 111 4.20 3.23 -15.50
C ALA A 111 3.82 1.76 -15.49
N THR A 112 4.55 0.92 -14.75
CA THR A 112 4.37 -0.53 -14.76
C THR A 112 4.05 -1.13 -13.40
N ASN A 113 4.23 -0.37 -12.32
CA ASN A 113 4.17 -0.84 -10.93
C ASN A 113 5.22 -1.92 -10.63
N LYS A 114 6.27 -1.98 -11.42
CA LYS A 114 7.34 -2.95 -11.21
C LYS A 114 8.46 -2.35 -10.38
N LEU A 115 9.20 -3.23 -9.71
CA LEU A 115 10.42 -2.82 -9.03
C LEU A 115 11.44 -2.39 -10.08
N ILE A 116 12.19 -1.38 -9.73
CA ILE A 116 13.23 -0.83 -10.60
C ILE A 116 14.54 -1.54 -10.34
#